data_cda1bfda9bac658d758582e2cb4498ae
#
_entry.id   cda1bfda9bac658d758582e2cb4498ae
#
_cell.length_a   1.000
_cell.length_b   1.000
_cell.length_c   1.000
_cell.angle_alpha   90.00
_cell.angle_beta   90.00
_cell.angle_gamma   90.00
#
_symmetry.space_group_name_H-M   'P 1'
#
loop_
_entity.id
_entity.type
_entity.pdbx_description
1 polymer ?
#
loop_
_entity_poly.entity_id
_entity_poly.type
_entity_poly.pdbx_seq_one_letter_code
_entity_poly.pdbx_strand_id
1 'polypeptide(L)'
;MKQFFNEYGGVAIIVIVIAVLLLLVGSVKSLDEATGKVNGSGVASMVGNKFSESINKFQKSFMAVDAAKGPNGEPVISKDESQVGKYADVDGDGTVDGIIFADLMVGGSGTWNDYDTSVSWANAQGSYTIPTVTSTKDYYVSQESYTNKLGGTAEVLAPTGSGNVRFYIMSLSNLSGTYDWYNSAKGNMNDYATTTSQEFGKGKDNTTIMISKWEAKAYGEQNACADHKDIWGQIKSQANNGWFVPSRQELAAFAGQLGITKSNYSSKGLSGWCWSSSQFSTDYAYGLNLSYGYVDNNLVNGNGYVRLSATF
;
A
#
# COMPACT_ATOMS: atom_id res chain seq x y z
N MET A 1 32.50 -30.64 -1.77
CA MET A 1 32.92 -30.73 -0.36
C MET A 1 34.19 -29.91 -0.01
N LYS A 2 35.30 -30.00 -0.76
CA LYS A 2 36.52 -29.20 -0.48
C LYS A 2 36.27 -27.67 -0.52
N GLN A 3 35.47 -27.19 -1.45
CA GLN A 3 35.14 -25.76 -1.61
C GLN A 3 34.29 -25.27 -0.43
N PHE A 4 33.31 -26.05 0.02
CA PHE A 4 32.50 -25.77 1.19
C PHE A 4 33.32 -25.65 2.47
N PHE A 5 34.32 -26.54 2.69
CA PHE A 5 35.19 -26.46 3.85
C PHE A 5 36.18 -25.29 3.80
N ASN A 6 36.58 -24.82 2.64
CA ASN A 6 37.44 -23.65 2.51
C ASN A 6 36.68 -22.32 2.76
N GLU A 7 35.41 -22.25 2.36
CA GLU A 7 34.61 -21.03 2.55
C GLU A 7 33.92 -20.97 3.91
N TYR A 8 33.49 -22.12 4.45
CA TYR A 8 32.65 -22.16 5.66
C TYR A 8 33.28 -22.95 6.84
N GLY A 9 34.41 -23.62 6.64
CA GLY A 9 35.03 -24.46 7.64
C GLY A 9 35.41 -23.71 8.92
N GLY A 10 35.90 -22.49 8.81
CA GLY A 10 36.23 -21.64 9.94
C GLY A 10 34.99 -21.25 10.78
N VAL A 11 33.87 -20.96 10.13
CA VAL A 11 32.64 -20.60 10.80
C VAL A 11 32.00 -21.81 11.48
N ALA A 12 31.99 -22.96 10.81
CA ALA A 12 31.46 -24.21 11.39
C ALA A 12 32.26 -24.64 12.63
N ILE A 13 33.60 -24.52 12.61
CA ILE A 13 34.46 -24.82 13.76
C ILE A 13 34.19 -23.85 14.92
N ILE A 14 34.04 -22.55 14.64
CA ILE A 14 33.75 -21.55 15.68
C ILE A 14 32.37 -21.83 16.32
N VAL A 15 31.36 -22.17 15.54
CA VAL A 15 30.02 -22.52 16.06
C VAL A 15 30.06 -23.76 16.93
N ILE A 16 30.80 -24.80 16.53
CA ILE A 16 30.95 -26.03 17.31
C ILE A 16 31.73 -25.76 18.63
N VAL A 17 32.83 -25.00 18.57
CA VAL A 17 33.62 -24.66 19.76
C VAL A 17 32.77 -23.84 20.76
N ILE A 18 31.99 -22.92 20.32
CA ILE A 18 31.14 -22.11 21.20
C ILE A 18 29.98 -22.93 21.75
N ALA A 19 29.35 -23.80 20.97
CA ALA A 19 28.33 -24.72 21.47
C ALA A 19 28.88 -25.63 22.57
N VAL A 20 30.08 -26.15 22.39
CA VAL A 20 30.79 -26.97 23.41
C VAL A 20 31.13 -26.15 24.66
N LEU A 21 31.61 -24.90 24.52
CA LEU A 21 31.86 -24.00 25.65
C LEU A 21 30.59 -23.65 26.41
N LEU A 22 29.47 -23.43 25.75
CA LEU A 22 28.19 -23.17 26.38
C LEU A 22 27.63 -24.38 27.14
N LEU A 23 27.85 -25.58 26.62
CA LEU A 23 27.53 -26.85 27.32
C LEU A 23 28.40 -27.09 28.57
N LEU A 24 29.64 -26.65 28.55
CA LEU A 24 30.59 -26.80 29.68
C LEU A 24 30.32 -25.83 30.83
N VAL A 25 29.63 -24.70 30.60
CA VAL A 25 29.35 -23.68 31.63
C VAL A 25 28.08 -23.98 32.46
N GLY A 26 27.44 -25.14 32.25
CA GLY A 26 26.56 -25.78 33.24
C GLY A 26 25.23 -25.12 33.61
N SER A 27 24.73 -24.12 32.88
CA SER A 27 23.45 -23.49 33.17
C SER A 27 22.43 -23.50 32.03
N VAL A 28 22.72 -24.23 30.96
CA VAL A 28 21.83 -24.41 29.80
C VAL A 28 20.87 -25.54 30.12
N LYS A 29 19.54 -25.23 30.18
CA LYS A 29 18.51 -26.26 30.42
C LYS A 29 18.04 -26.91 29.12
N SER A 30 17.98 -26.18 28.02
CA SER A 30 17.66 -26.68 26.70
C SER A 30 18.00 -25.64 25.60
N LEU A 31 18.21 -26.14 24.41
CA LEU A 31 18.33 -25.32 23.18
C LEU A 31 17.06 -25.48 22.40
N ASP A 32 16.43 -24.38 22.01
CA ASP A 32 15.32 -24.38 21.05
C ASP A 32 15.91 -24.45 19.64
N GLU A 33 15.77 -25.61 19.00
CA GLU A 33 16.34 -25.88 17.68
C GLU A 33 15.72 -25.01 16.57
N ALA A 34 14.47 -24.54 16.73
CA ALA A 34 13.79 -23.71 15.75
C ALA A 34 14.26 -22.24 15.79
N THR A 35 14.56 -21.74 16.97
CA THR A 35 14.92 -20.33 17.18
C THR A 35 16.38 -20.11 17.55
N GLY A 36 17.14 -21.18 17.87
CA GLY A 36 18.51 -21.14 18.37
C GLY A 36 18.63 -20.50 19.77
N LYS A 37 17.52 -20.32 20.49
CA LYS A 37 17.53 -19.70 21.82
C LYS A 37 17.92 -20.70 22.89
N VAL A 38 18.75 -20.23 23.80
CA VAL A 38 19.17 -21.00 24.99
C VAL A 38 18.26 -20.71 26.15
N ASN A 39 17.55 -21.74 26.64
CA ASN A 39 16.71 -21.66 27.82
C ASN A 39 17.51 -21.93 29.09
N GLY A 40 17.53 -20.98 30.00
CA GLY A 40 18.26 -21.04 31.26
C GLY A 40 18.29 -19.68 31.95
N SER A 41 18.90 -19.61 33.11
CA SER A 41 19.11 -18.37 33.86
C SER A 41 20.60 -18.07 34.01
N GLY A 42 20.95 -16.78 33.99
CA GLY A 42 22.34 -16.35 34.22
C GLY A 42 23.10 -15.94 32.96
N VAL A 43 24.40 -15.71 33.14
CA VAL A 43 25.31 -15.16 32.11
C VAL A 43 25.41 -16.03 30.86
N ALA A 44 25.36 -17.35 31.02
CA ALA A 44 25.46 -18.28 29.88
C ALA A 44 24.25 -18.20 28.96
N SER A 45 23.02 -18.03 29.50
CA SER A 45 21.82 -17.84 28.70
C SER A 45 21.83 -16.47 27.97
N MET A 46 22.29 -15.43 28.64
CA MET A 46 22.39 -14.08 28.06
C MET A 46 23.44 -14.05 26.91
N VAL A 47 24.61 -14.67 27.11
CA VAL A 47 25.66 -14.76 26.08
C VAL A 47 25.19 -15.63 24.92
N GLY A 48 24.55 -16.78 25.18
CA GLY A 48 24.01 -17.67 24.16
C GLY A 48 22.95 -16.99 23.30
N ASN A 49 22.04 -16.24 23.91
CA ASN A 49 20.99 -15.51 23.17
C ASN A 49 21.57 -14.37 22.32
N LYS A 50 22.51 -13.59 22.86
CA LYS A 50 23.20 -12.54 22.09
C LYS A 50 24.01 -13.10 20.93
N PHE A 51 24.58 -14.27 21.13
CA PHE A 51 25.33 -14.95 20.08
C PHE A 51 24.42 -15.50 18.98
N SER A 52 23.28 -16.09 19.35
CA SER A 52 22.24 -16.51 18.39
C SER A 52 21.69 -15.33 17.57
N GLU A 53 21.46 -14.18 18.21
CA GLU A 53 21.08 -12.95 17.50
C GLU A 53 22.16 -12.51 16.51
N SER A 54 23.44 -12.59 16.91
CA SER A 54 24.56 -12.23 16.05
C SER A 54 24.75 -13.22 14.89
N ILE A 55 24.56 -14.52 15.12
CA ILE A 55 24.57 -15.54 14.06
C ILE A 55 23.41 -15.35 13.12
N ASN A 56 22.20 -15.10 13.62
CA ASN A 56 21.04 -14.85 12.78
C ASN A 56 21.21 -13.60 11.91
N LYS A 57 21.80 -12.54 12.46
CA LYS A 57 22.17 -11.34 11.68
C LYS A 57 23.24 -11.66 10.63
N PHE A 58 24.23 -12.47 10.98
CA PHE A 58 25.30 -12.89 10.09
C PHE A 58 24.78 -13.82 9.00
N GLN A 59 23.92 -14.80 9.33
CA GLN A 59 23.27 -15.67 8.35
C GLN A 59 22.36 -14.88 7.41
N LYS A 60 21.58 -13.91 7.93
CA LYS A 60 20.81 -13.00 7.08
C LYS A 60 21.71 -12.20 6.13
N SER A 61 22.89 -11.74 6.58
CA SER A 61 23.84 -11.03 5.72
C SER A 61 24.54 -11.94 4.69
N PHE A 62 24.73 -13.22 4.99
CA PHE A 62 25.31 -14.20 4.04
C PHE A 62 24.29 -14.73 3.04
N MET A 63 23.03 -14.94 3.46
CA MET A 63 21.94 -15.27 2.53
C MET A 63 21.61 -14.12 1.59
N ALA A 64 22.01 -12.90 1.93
CA ALA A 64 21.89 -11.73 1.06
C ALA A 64 22.88 -11.72 -0.13
N VAL A 65 23.82 -12.66 -0.22
CA VAL A 65 24.79 -12.70 -1.33
C VAL A 65 24.15 -13.10 -2.66
N ASP A 66 22.98 -13.80 -2.62
CA ASP A 66 22.14 -14.10 -3.80
C ASP A 66 20.79 -13.35 -3.77
N ALA A 67 20.59 -12.42 -2.84
CA ALA A 67 19.39 -11.61 -2.80
C ALA A 67 19.33 -10.70 -4.02
N ALA A 68 18.15 -10.52 -4.57
CA ALA A 68 17.89 -9.52 -5.60
C ALA A 68 18.45 -8.17 -5.11
N LYS A 69 19.06 -7.41 -6.03
CA LYS A 69 19.64 -6.10 -5.75
C LYS A 69 19.05 -5.09 -6.69
N GLY A 70 19.06 -3.84 -6.28
CA GLY A 70 18.82 -2.73 -7.18
C GLY A 70 19.90 -2.64 -8.28
N PRO A 71 19.68 -1.80 -9.31
CA PRO A 71 20.56 -1.71 -10.48
C PRO A 71 22.02 -1.41 -10.16
N ASN A 72 22.30 -0.70 -9.08
CA ASN A 72 23.66 -0.33 -8.65
C ASN A 72 24.12 -1.15 -7.43
N GLY A 73 23.43 -2.22 -7.10
CA GLY A 73 23.76 -3.09 -5.98
C GLY A 73 23.10 -2.70 -4.65
N GLU A 74 22.13 -1.81 -4.66
CA GLU A 74 21.36 -1.42 -3.47
C GLU A 74 20.67 -2.64 -2.85
N PRO A 75 20.64 -2.74 -1.51
CA PRO A 75 19.93 -3.83 -0.85
C PRO A 75 18.42 -3.74 -1.06
N VAL A 76 17.78 -4.89 -1.26
CA VAL A 76 16.31 -4.93 -1.28
C VAL A 76 15.74 -4.68 0.12
N ILE A 77 14.56 -4.05 0.15
CA ILE A 77 13.86 -3.77 1.40
C ILE A 77 13.31 -5.05 2.05
N SER A 78 13.11 -5.00 3.36
CA SER A 78 12.50 -6.09 4.12
C SER A 78 11.07 -6.37 3.64
N LYS A 79 10.71 -7.66 3.58
CA LYS A 79 9.33 -8.11 3.30
C LYS A 79 8.47 -8.16 4.56
N ASP A 80 9.08 -8.17 5.74
CA ASP A 80 8.42 -8.31 7.04
C ASP A 80 8.03 -6.95 7.67
N GLU A 81 8.46 -5.85 7.06
CA GLU A 81 8.22 -4.50 7.57
C GLU A 81 7.33 -3.73 6.62
N SER A 82 6.33 -3.03 7.18
CA SER A 82 5.45 -2.16 6.39
C SER A 82 6.23 -1.02 5.74
N GLN A 83 5.94 -0.80 4.48
CA GLN A 83 6.51 0.29 3.70
C GLN A 83 5.52 1.46 3.50
N VAL A 84 4.40 1.43 4.20
CA VAL A 84 3.38 2.49 4.15
C VAL A 84 3.98 3.84 4.56
N GLY A 85 3.69 4.88 3.79
CA GLY A 85 4.23 6.21 3.98
C GLY A 85 5.51 6.50 3.21
N LYS A 86 6.16 5.51 2.59
CA LYS A 86 7.23 5.74 1.62
C LYS A 86 6.66 6.13 0.27
N TYR A 87 7.50 6.72 -0.57
CA TYR A 87 7.13 7.10 -1.92
C TYR A 87 7.47 5.99 -2.91
N ALA A 88 6.90 6.07 -4.10
CA ALA A 88 7.09 5.08 -5.16
C ALA A 88 7.49 5.77 -6.46
N ASP A 89 8.49 5.19 -7.11
CA ASP A 89 8.90 5.38 -8.49
C ASP A 89 8.53 4.07 -9.20
N VAL A 90 7.37 4.08 -9.90
CA VAL A 90 6.68 2.86 -10.35
C VAL A 90 7.43 2.13 -11.44
N ASP A 91 8.06 2.86 -12.34
CA ASP A 91 8.77 2.33 -13.50
C ASP A 91 10.29 2.41 -13.39
N GLY A 92 10.80 3.02 -12.32
CA GLY A 92 12.23 3.13 -12.04
C GLY A 92 12.92 4.19 -12.89
N ASP A 93 12.20 5.20 -13.37
CA ASP A 93 12.73 6.27 -14.22
C ASP A 93 13.35 7.44 -13.42
N GLY A 94 13.27 7.39 -12.10
CA GLY A 94 13.75 8.43 -11.19
C GLY A 94 12.69 9.48 -10.85
N THR A 95 11.47 9.35 -11.38
CA THR A 95 10.35 10.25 -11.10
C THR A 95 9.47 9.66 -10.01
N VAL A 96 9.12 10.46 -9.01
CA VAL A 96 8.23 9.99 -7.93
C VAL A 96 6.77 10.10 -8.36
N ASP A 97 6.09 8.97 -8.45
CA ASP A 97 4.72 8.84 -8.94
C ASP A 97 3.66 8.99 -7.85
N GLY A 98 3.94 8.46 -6.66
CA GLY A 98 2.94 8.41 -5.60
C GLY A 98 3.49 8.09 -4.22
N ILE A 99 2.58 8.01 -3.24
CA ILE A 99 2.85 7.58 -1.87
C ILE A 99 2.21 6.21 -1.62
N ILE A 100 2.94 5.31 -0.99
CA ILE A 100 2.46 3.97 -0.62
C ILE A 100 1.47 4.10 0.53
N PHE A 101 0.25 3.63 0.34
CA PHE A 101 -0.78 3.63 1.38
C PHE A 101 -1.22 2.21 1.78
N ALA A 102 -0.82 1.19 1.05
CA ALA A 102 -1.08 -0.19 1.44
C ALA A 102 0.07 -1.11 1.02
N ASP A 103 0.42 -2.05 1.89
CA ASP A 103 1.46 -3.05 1.71
C ASP A 103 0.84 -4.46 1.81
N LEU A 104 0.79 -5.17 0.70
CA LEU A 104 0.17 -6.49 0.60
C LEU A 104 0.98 -7.61 1.27
N MET A 105 2.25 -7.39 1.60
CA MET A 105 3.00 -8.37 2.40
C MET A 105 2.63 -8.33 3.88
N VAL A 106 2.14 -7.19 4.35
CA VAL A 106 1.72 -6.96 5.74
C VAL A 106 0.20 -7.07 5.90
N GLY A 107 -0.55 -6.55 4.93
CA GLY A 107 -2.01 -6.49 4.97
C GLY A 107 -2.54 -5.64 6.13
N GLY A 108 -3.76 -5.91 6.53
CA GLY A 108 -4.36 -5.28 7.69
C GLY A 108 -5.79 -4.79 7.47
N SER A 109 -6.44 -4.40 8.55
CA SER A 109 -7.78 -3.82 8.50
C SER A 109 -7.89 -2.63 9.43
N GLY A 110 -8.80 -1.73 9.13
CA GLY A 110 -9.05 -0.55 9.93
C GLY A 110 -10.37 0.11 9.59
N THR A 111 -10.65 1.18 10.30
CA THR A 111 -11.78 2.04 10.01
C THR A 111 -11.29 3.48 10.06
N TRP A 112 -11.43 4.19 8.95
CA TRP A 112 -11.17 5.62 8.92
C TRP A 112 -12.47 6.36 9.19
N ASN A 113 -12.49 7.08 10.27
CA ASN A 113 -13.51 8.06 10.61
C ASN A 113 -12.88 9.14 11.48
N ASP A 114 -13.20 10.39 11.20
CA ASP A 114 -12.71 11.55 11.98
C ASP A 114 -13.85 12.58 12.14
N TYR A 115 -15.08 12.10 12.11
CA TYR A 115 -16.27 12.92 12.27
C TYR A 115 -16.70 13.05 13.73
N ASP A 116 -17.44 14.09 13.99
CA ASP A 116 -18.04 14.33 15.29
C ASP A 116 -19.18 13.33 15.57
N THR A 117 -19.21 12.71 16.74
CA THR A 117 -20.21 11.69 17.13
C THR A 117 -21.67 12.19 17.10
N SER A 118 -21.87 13.49 16.95
CA SER A 118 -23.20 14.10 16.77
C SER A 118 -23.83 13.87 15.40
N VAL A 119 -23.08 13.34 14.42
CA VAL A 119 -23.56 13.12 13.06
C VAL A 119 -24.21 11.74 12.96
N SER A 120 -25.53 11.68 13.17
CA SER A 120 -26.30 10.43 13.26
C SER A 120 -26.42 9.62 11.95
N TRP A 121 -26.10 10.21 10.81
CA TRP A 121 -26.12 9.56 9.48
C TRP A 121 -24.77 9.07 8.99
N ALA A 122 -23.76 9.16 9.83
CA ALA A 122 -22.41 8.64 9.57
C ALA A 122 -22.37 7.10 9.54
N ASN A 123 -23.31 6.46 8.87
CA ASN A 123 -23.19 5.07 8.41
C ASN A 123 -22.03 4.89 7.40
N ALA A 124 -21.37 5.95 7.09
CA ALA A 124 -20.22 6.03 6.23
C ALA A 124 -18.95 5.63 6.97
N GLN A 125 -18.97 4.48 7.65
CA GLN A 125 -17.76 3.95 8.23
C GLN A 125 -16.78 3.62 7.09
N GLY A 126 -15.65 4.29 7.09
CA GLY A 126 -14.55 4.03 6.17
C GLY A 126 -13.81 2.75 6.54
N SER A 127 -14.53 1.64 6.77
CA SER A 127 -13.91 0.35 7.04
C SER A 127 -13.24 -0.18 5.78
N TYR A 128 -12.05 -0.77 5.94
CA TYR A 128 -11.27 -1.37 4.89
C TYR A 128 -10.54 -2.61 5.36
N THR A 129 -10.26 -3.51 4.44
CA THR A 129 -9.40 -4.68 4.66
C THR A 129 -8.39 -4.79 3.52
N ILE A 130 -7.12 -4.62 3.83
CA ILE A 130 -6.00 -4.80 2.92
C ILE A 130 -5.65 -6.30 2.91
N PRO A 131 -5.77 -7.00 1.78
CA PRO A 131 -5.45 -8.42 1.71
C PRO A 131 -3.96 -8.66 1.83
N THR A 132 -3.56 -9.90 2.15
CA THR A 132 -2.16 -10.31 2.12
C THR A 132 -1.86 -11.18 0.91
N VAL A 133 -0.61 -11.10 0.44
CA VAL A 133 -0.04 -11.97 -0.59
C VAL A 133 1.19 -12.70 -0.03
N THR A 134 1.51 -13.86 -0.58
CA THR A 134 2.61 -14.69 -0.08
C THR A 134 3.95 -14.39 -0.75
N SER A 135 3.93 -13.76 -1.90
CA SER A 135 5.15 -13.40 -2.64
C SER A 135 4.94 -12.20 -3.55
N THR A 136 5.95 -11.39 -3.67
CA THR A 136 5.99 -10.20 -4.52
C THR A 136 7.34 -10.09 -5.22
N LYS A 137 7.43 -9.22 -6.24
CA LYS A 137 8.72 -8.72 -6.74
C LYS A 137 9.46 -8.01 -5.60
N ASP A 138 10.74 -7.79 -5.77
CA ASP A 138 11.57 -7.09 -4.79
C ASP A 138 11.61 -5.58 -5.10
N TYR A 139 12.00 -4.80 -4.10
CA TYR A 139 12.09 -3.34 -4.18
C TYR A 139 13.34 -2.87 -3.44
N TYR A 140 13.87 -1.73 -3.84
CA TYR A 140 15.02 -1.09 -3.22
C TYR A 140 14.75 0.40 -3.01
N VAL A 141 15.53 1.06 -2.17
CA VAL A 141 15.47 2.51 -1.99
C VAL A 141 16.23 3.17 -3.14
N SER A 142 15.50 3.80 -4.07
CA SER A 142 16.08 4.50 -5.21
C SER A 142 16.50 5.93 -4.87
N GLN A 143 15.88 6.52 -3.85
CA GLN A 143 16.17 7.87 -3.37
C GLN A 143 15.88 7.98 -1.88
N GLU A 144 16.79 8.61 -1.11
CA GLU A 144 16.68 8.74 0.35
C GLU A 144 16.10 10.08 0.83
N SER A 145 15.92 11.06 -0.06
CA SER A 145 15.56 12.42 0.33
C SER A 145 14.53 13.05 -0.61
N TYR A 146 13.29 12.62 -0.49
CA TYR A 146 12.17 13.22 -1.19
C TYR A 146 11.21 13.89 -0.23
N THR A 147 10.61 15.01 -0.62
CA THR A 147 9.62 15.72 0.19
C THR A 147 8.38 16.06 -0.60
N ASN A 148 7.22 15.82 0.00
CA ASN A 148 5.92 16.19 -0.55
C ASN A 148 4.97 16.61 0.57
N LYS A 149 3.94 17.39 0.25
CA LYS A 149 2.94 17.87 1.21
C LYS A 149 2.14 16.73 1.86
N LEU A 150 1.99 15.59 1.20
CA LEU A 150 1.33 14.40 1.80
C LEU A 150 2.02 13.95 3.08
N GLY A 151 3.28 14.31 3.27
CA GLY A 151 4.11 13.81 4.36
C GLY A 151 4.55 12.38 4.05
N GLY A 152 5.03 11.68 5.03
CA GLY A 152 5.60 10.35 4.86
C GLY A 152 7.09 10.36 5.18
N THR A 153 7.78 9.28 4.88
CA THR A 153 9.24 9.19 4.99
C THR A 153 9.87 9.74 3.70
N ALA A 154 11.12 10.18 3.79
CA ALA A 154 11.81 10.73 2.62
C ALA A 154 12.21 9.67 1.57
N GLU A 155 12.05 8.40 1.86
CA GLU A 155 12.51 7.31 1.00
C GLU A 155 11.55 7.05 -0.17
N VAL A 156 12.14 6.85 -1.35
CA VAL A 156 11.45 6.46 -2.57
C VAL A 156 11.86 5.03 -2.91
N LEU A 157 10.88 4.19 -3.19
CA LEU A 157 11.09 2.80 -3.58
C LEU A 157 10.93 2.65 -5.09
N ALA A 158 11.80 1.84 -5.69
CA ALA A 158 11.69 1.37 -7.06
C ALA A 158 11.69 -0.16 -7.12
N PRO A 159 11.04 -0.77 -8.12
CA PRO A 159 10.97 -2.23 -8.24
C PRO A 159 12.26 -2.80 -8.80
N THR A 160 12.56 -4.06 -8.45
CA THR A 160 13.60 -4.86 -9.09
C THR A 160 13.11 -6.30 -9.30
N GLY A 161 13.54 -6.91 -10.38
CA GLY A 161 13.11 -8.25 -10.74
C GLY A 161 11.66 -8.33 -11.25
N SER A 162 11.10 -9.54 -11.21
CA SER A 162 9.74 -9.85 -11.66
C SER A 162 8.93 -10.45 -10.51
N GLY A 163 7.60 -10.37 -10.61
CA GLY A 163 6.71 -10.95 -9.61
C GLY A 163 5.41 -10.16 -9.46
N ASN A 164 4.62 -10.53 -8.47
CA ASN A 164 3.39 -9.85 -8.13
C ASN A 164 3.69 -8.45 -7.55
N VAL A 165 2.76 -7.54 -7.71
CA VAL A 165 2.79 -6.22 -7.06
C VAL A 165 2.69 -6.39 -5.54
N ARG A 166 3.34 -5.47 -4.82
CA ARG A 166 3.31 -5.43 -3.35
C ARG A 166 2.47 -4.29 -2.81
N PHE A 167 2.45 -3.17 -3.52
CA PHE A 167 1.94 -1.93 -2.97
C PHE A 167 0.76 -1.39 -3.75
N TYR A 168 -0.10 -0.67 -3.03
CA TYR A 168 -1.01 0.32 -3.59
C TYR A 168 -0.48 1.71 -3.28
N ILE A 169 -0.43 2.53 -4.31
CA ILE A 169 0.03 3.92 -4.21
C ILE A 169 -1.09 4.88 -4.57
N MET A 170 -1.03 6.07 -4.00
CA MET A 170 -1.89 7.19 -4.35
C MET A 170 -1.05 8.27 -5.03
N SER A 171 -1.50 8.79 -6.16
CA SER A 171 -0.83 9.86 -6.89
C SER A 171 -0.57 11.08 -6.00
N LEU A 172 0.49 11.83 -6.26
CA LEU A 172 0.91 12.98 -5.44
C LEU A 172 -0.05 14.17 -5.54
N SER A 173 -0.87 14.23 -6.58
CA SER A 173 -1.83 15.33 -6.81
C SER A 173 -3.16 14.78 -7.34
N ASN A 174 -4.21 15.59 -7.19
CA ASN A 174 -5.47 15.34 -7.90
C ASN A 174 -5.30 15.61 -9.40
N LEU A 175 -6.16 15.04 -10.21
CA LEU A 175 -6.38 15.52 -11.56
C LEU A 175 -6.78 17.01 -11.54
N SER A 176 -6.40 17.74 -12.59
CA SER A 176 -6.67 19.18 -12.68
C SER A 176 -8.16 19.44 -12.82
N GLY A 177 -8.74 20.16 -11.86
CA GLY A 177 -10.16 20.52 -11.85
C GLY A 177 -11.03 19.56 -11.03
N THR A 178 -12.33 19.70 -11.21
CA THR A 178 -13.37 18.84 -10.64
C THR A 178 -14.15 18.15 -11.73
N TYR A 179 -14.82 17.05 -11.39
CA TYR A 179 -15.46 16.16 -12.33
C TYR A 179 -16.80 15.68 -11.78
N ASP A 180 -17.77 15.50 -12.67
CA ASP A 180 -18.94 14.67 -12.38
C ASP A 180 -18.51 13.21 -12.37
N TRP A 181 -19.14 12.40 -11.52
CA TRP A 181 -18.87 10.96 -11.55
C TRP A 181 -19.32 10.35 -12.88
N TYR A 182 -20.54 10.63 -13.31
CA TYR A 182 -21.11 10.41 -14.64
C TYR A 182 -22.42 11.20 -14.72
N ASN A 183 -22.41 12.37 -15.32
CA ASN A 183 -23.50 13.35 -15.26
C ASN A 183 -24.87 12.76 -15.62
N SER A 184 -24.97 12.08 -16.76
CA SER A 184 -26.23 11.52 -17.27
C SER A 184 -26.65 10.23 -16.58
N ALA A 185 -25.82 9.68 -15.68
CA ALA A 185 -26.11 8.42 -14.98
C ALA A 185 -27.15 8.59 -13.85
N LYS A 186 -27.48 9.82 -13.47
CA LYS A 186 -28.44 10.10 -12.40
C LYS A 186 -29.81 9.46 -12.71
N GLY A 187 -30.25 8.55 -11.84
CA GLY A 187 -31.48 7.77 -11.99
C GLY A 187 -31.39 6.59 -12.97
N ASN A 188 -30.22 6.35 -13.58
CA ASN A 188 -30.06 5.37 -14.64
C ASN A 188 -29.17 4.17 -14.25
N MET A 189 -28.50 4.20 -13.08
CA MET A 189 -27.62 3.12 -12.64
C MET A 189 -28.40 1.97 -11.97
N ASN A 190 -29.34 1.35 -12.69
CA ASN A 190 -30.21 0.31 -12.12
C ASN A 190 -29.46 -0.99 -11.74
N ASP A 191 -28.24 -1.15 -12.22
CA ASP A 191 -27.35 -2.30 -11.97
C ASP A 191 -26.23 -1.96 -10.97
N TYR A 192 -26.33 -0.87 -10.23
CA TYR A 192 -25.32 -0.39 -9.29
C TYR A 192 -24.84 -1.45 -8.29
N ALA A 193 -25.76 -2.34 -7.85
CA ALA A 193 -25.46 -3.36 -6.86
C ALA A 193 -24.50 -4.46 -7.35
N THR A 194 -24.32 -4.59 -8.67
CA THR A 194 -23.53 -5.66 -9.29
C THR A 194 -22.44 -5.18 -10.24
N THR A 195 -22.44 -3.88 -10.57
CA THR A 195 -21.50 -3.33 -11.56
C THR A 195 -20.14 -3.01 -10.96
N THR A 196 -20.13 -2.32 -9.82
CA THR A 196 -18.89 -1.96 -9.13
C THR A 196 -18.86 -2.51 -7.71
N SER A 197 -17.66 -2.79 -7.21
CA SER A 197 -17.46 -3.23 -5.83
C SER A 197 -16.91 -2.09 -4.98
N GLN A 198 -17.21 -2.14 -3.68
CA GLN A 198 -16.66 -1.23 -2.68
C GLN A 198 -15.35 -1.73 -2.08
N GLU A 199 -15.01 -3.01 -2.29
CA GLU A 199 -13.92 -3.71 -1.63
C GLU A 199 -12.55 -3.18 -2.05
N PHE A 200 -11.59 -3.36 -1.15
CA PHE A 200 -10.17 -3.11 -1.45
C PHE A 200 -9.71 -4.01 -2.60
N GLY A 201 -8.89 -3.48 -3.50
CA GLY A 201 -8.41 -4.20 -4.69
C GLY A 201 -9.33 -4.10 -5.90
N LYS A 202 -10.49 -3.45 -5.79
CA LYS A 202 -11.50 -3.37 -6.87
C LYS A 202 -11.51 -2.07 -7.66
N GLY A 203 -10.72 -1.08 -7.27
CA GLY A 203 -10.65 0.20 -7.98
C GLY A 203 -10.31 0.07 -9.46
N LYS A 204 -9.35 -0.79 -9.80
CA LYS A 204 -8.94 -1.05 -11.18
C LYS A 204 -10.06 -1.70 -12.01
N ASP A 205 -10.69 -2.74 -11.47
CA ASP A 205 -11.80 -3.43 -12.12
C ASP A 205 -12.98 -2.47 -12.34
N ASN A 206 -13.38 -1.75 -11.28
CA ASN A 206 -14.41 -0.73 -11.34
C ASN A 206 -14.13 0.31 -12.42
N THR A 207 -12.90 0.84 -12.47
CA THR A 207 -12.49 1.85 -13.44
C THR A 207 -12.64 1.33 -14.87
N THR A 208 -12.19 0.10 -15.13
CA THR A 208 -12.30 -0.54 -16.46
C THR A 208 -13.76 -0.70 -16.87
N ILE A 209 -14.60 -1.20 -15.94
CA ILE A 209 -16.04 -1.38 -16.17
C ILE A 209 -16.71 -0.04 -16.45
N MET A 210 -16.40 0.98 -15.67
CA MET A 210 -17.05 2.28 -15.80
C MET A 210 -16.62 3.04 -17.06
N ILE A 211 -15.38 2.93 -17.49
CA ILE A 211 -14.93 3.45 -18.79
C ILE A 211 -15.72 2.77 -19.91
N SER A 212 -15.85 1.45 -19.88
CA SER A 212 -16.60 0.70 -20.89
C SER A 212 -18.09 1.09 -20.93
N LYS A 213 -18.72 1.25 -19.76
CA LYS A 213 -20.13 1.71 -19.68
C LYS A 213 -20.29 3.14 -20.16
N TRP A 214 -19.34 4.01 -19.88
CA TRP A 214 -19.35 5.38 -20.35
C TRP A 214 -19.18 5.44 -21.88
N GLU A 215 -18.30 4.64 -22.47
CA GLU A 215 -18.12 4.54 -23.93
C GLU A 215 -19.37 4.01 -24.62
N ALA A 216 -20.03 3.04 -24.02
CA ALA A 216 -21.28 2.47 -24.51
C ALA A 216 -22.51 3.36 -24.25
N LYS A 217 -22.36 4.48 -23.55
CA LYS A 217 -23.46 5.35 -23.10
C LYS A 217 -24.52 4.60 -22.28
N ALA A 218 -24.09 3.62 -21.51
CA ALA A 218 -24.99 2.69 -20.80
C ALA A 218 -25.94 3.38 -19.82
N TYR A 219 -25.55 4.53 -19.29
CA TYR A 219 -26.36 5.33 -18.35
C TYR A 219 -26.75 6.70 -18.90
N GLY A 220 -26.61 6.91 -20.21
CA GLY A 220 -26.94 8.16 -20.88
C GLY A 220 -25.76 8.79 -21.60
N GLU A 221 -25.95 9.98 -22.15
CA GLU A 221 -24.95 10.65 -22.97
C GLU A 221 -23.69 11.04 -22.19
N GLN A 222 -22.58 10.96 -22.87
CA GLN A 222 -21.28 11.39 -22.37
C GLN A 222 -21.23 12.90 -22.20
N ASN A 223 -20.69 13.37 -21.08
CA ASN A 223 -20.51 14.80 -20.84
C ASN A 223 -19.02 15.16 -20.77
N ALA A 224 -18.61 16.05 -21.64
CA ALA A 224 -17.22 16.54 -21.75
C ALA A 224 -17.15 18.07 -21.76
N CYS A 225 -18.22 18.77 -21.36
CA CYS A 225 -18.23 20.22 -21.32
C CYS A 225 -17.28 20.77 -20.23
N ALA A 226 -16.94 22.06 -20.33
CA ALA A 226 -15.90 22.65 -19.49
C ALA A 226 -16.18 22.52 -17.98
N ASP A 227 -17.45 22.67 -17.59
CA ASP A 227 -17.87 22.76 -16.19
C ASP A 227 -18.38 21.43 -15.60
N HIS A 228 -18.64 20.42 -16.47
CA HIS A 228 -19.22 19.14 -16.10
C HIS A 228 -18.61 18.01 -16.92
N LYS A 229 -17.40 17.63 -16.60
CA LYS A 229 -16.69 16.54 -17.28
C LYS A 229 -16.87 15.25 -16.51
N ASP A 230 -17.33 14.21 -17.20
CA ASP A 230 -17.36 12.88 -16.62
C ASP A 230 -15.96 12.33 -16.37
N ILE A 231 -15.73 11.75 -15.19
CA ILE A 231 -14.42 11.15 -14.80
C ILE A 231 -13.96 10.18 -15.89
N TRP A 232 -14.82 9.29 -16.34
CA TRP A 232 -14.49 8.13 -17.15
C TRP A 232 -13.92 8.47 -18.52
N GLY A 233 -14.35 9.59 -19.08
CA GLY A 233 -13.78 10.11 -20.31
C GLY A 233 -12.38 10.73 -20.13
N GLN A 234 -12.11 11.29 -18.97
CA GLN A 234 -10.89 12.05 -18.69
C GLN A 234 -9.70 11.18 -18.27
N ILE A 235 -9.97 10.00 -17.69
CA ILE A 235 -8.91 9.13 -17.14
C ILE A 235 -8.48 7.99 -18.06
N LYS A 236 -9.01 7.89 -19.27
CA LYS A 236 -8.73 6.77 -20.19
C LYS A 236 -7.23 6.57 -20.46
N SER A 237 -6.51 7.66 -20.67
CA SER A 237 -5.06 7.60 -20.92
C SER A 237 -4.32 7.08 -19.67
N GLN A 238 -4.68 7.58 -18.50
CA GLN A 238 -4.08 7.15 -17.23
C GLN A 238 -4.44 5.70 -16.93
N ALA A 239 -5.68 5.27 -17.24
CA ALA A 239 -6.11 3.89 -17.04
C ALA A 239 -5.32 2.91 -17.93
N ASN A 240 -5.00 3.28 -19.15
CA ASN A 240 -4.14 2.50 -20.04
C ASN A 240 -2.71 2.35 -19.51
N ASN A 241 -2.26 3.30 -18.68
CA ASN A 241 -0.96 3.28 -18.01
C ASN A 241 -1.02 2.67 -16.59
N GLY A 242 -2.12 1.98 -16.24
CA GLY A 242 -2.25 1.26 -14.98
C GLY A 242 -2.81 2.06 -13.81
N TRP A 243 -3.10 3.34 -13.99
CA TRP A 243 -3.76 4.17 -12.99
C TRP A 243 -5.27 3.94 -13.00
N PHE A 244 -5.90 4.09 -11.83
CA PHE A 244 -7.34 3.88 -11.69
C PHE A 244 -7.94 4.78 -10.61
N VAL A 245 -9.25 4.98 -10.67
CA VAL A 245 -10.00 5.61 -9.57
C VAL A 245 -10.14 4.59 -8.45
N PRO A 246 -9.66 4.88 -7.25
CA PRO A 246 -9.71 3.94 -6.14
C PRO A 246 -11.15 3.57 -5.75
N SER A 247 -11.35 2.36 -5.26
CA SER A 247 -12.61 1.92 -4.66
C SER A 247 -12.87 2.68 -3.34
N ARG A 248 -14.08 2.52 -2.81
CA ARG A 248 -14.44 3.07 -1.49
C ARG A 248 -13.46 2.66 -0.39
N GLN A 249 -13.13 1.37 -0.29
CA GLN A 249 -12.21 0.88 0.75
C GLN A 249 -10.76 1.30 0.50
N GLU A 250 -10.32 1.43 -0.75
CA GLU A 250 -8.98 1.95 -1.06
C GLU A 250 -8.83 3.41 -0.64
N LEU A 251 -9.86 4.25 -0.84
CA LEU A 251 -9.83 5.64 -0.33
C LEU A 251 -9.82 5.70 1.19
N ALA A 252 -10.61 4.85 1.85
CA ALA A 252 -10.62 4.76 3.31
C ALA A 252 -9.27 4.29 3.86
N ALA A 253 -8.65 3.28 3.21
CA ALA A 253 -7.31 2.80 3.56
C ALA A 253 -6.25 3.89 3.36
N PHE A 254 -6.30 4.63 2.25
CA PHE A 254 -5.41 5.77 2.01
C PHE A 254 -5.46 6.78 3.16
N ALA A 255 -6.65 7.19 3.56
CA ALA A 255 -6.80 8.15 4.65
C ALA A 255 -6.39 7.57 6.01
N GLY A 256 -6.79 6.34 6.30
CA GLY A 256 -6.51 5.68 7.57
C GLY A 256 -5.03 5.34 7.77
N GLN A 257 -4.40 4.76 6.78
CA GLN A 257 -3.00 4.32 6.84
C GLN A 257 -2.02 5.50 6.90
N LEU A 258 -2.35 6.63 6.26
CA LEU A 258 -1.50 7.83 6.27
C LEU A 258 -1.88 8.85 7.36
N GLY A 259 -2.77 8.50 8.28
CA GLY A 259 -3.19 9.38 9.36
C GLY A 259 -3.78 10.71 8.88
N ILE A 260 -4.58 10.65 7.80
CA ILE A 260 -5.25 11.83 7.26
C ILE A 260 -6.49 12.11 8.11
N THR A 261 -6.67 13.35 8.49
CA THR A 261 -7.77 13.82 9.35
C THR A 261 -8.43 15.06 8.75
N LYS A 262 -9.64 15.40 9.23
CA LYS A 262 -10.31 16.66 8.86
C LYS A 262 -9.52 17.91 9.24
N SER A 263 -8.59 17.80 10.19
CA SER A 263 -7.75 18.92 10.63
C SER A 263 -6.46 19.05 9.81
N ASN A 264 -5.97 17.97 9.16
CA ASN A 264 -4.67 18.01 8.48
C ASN A 264 -4.74 17.82 6.95
N TYR A 265 -5.87 17.39 6.37
CA TYR A 265 -5.96 17.10 4.93
C TYR A 265 -5.53 18.28 4.04
N SER A 266 -5.95 19.49 4.40
CA SER A 266 -5.64 20.68 3.61
C SER A 266 -4.13 20.99 3.61
N SER A 267 -3.46 20.88 4.76
CA SER A 267 -1.99 21.06 4.85
C SER A 267 -1.22 19.97 4.08
N LYS A 268 -1.82 18.78 3.93
CA LYS A 268 -1.30 17.70 3.10
C LYS A 268 -1.58 17.87 1.59
N GLY A 269 -2.16 18.98 1.17
CA GLY A 269 -2.48 19.26 -0.23
C GLY A 269 -3.64 18.42 -0.78
N LEU A 270 -4.54 17.98 0.10
CA LEU A 270 -5.72 17.22 -0.25
C LEU A 270 -6.95 18.14 -0.34
N SER A 271 -7.91 17.75 -1.17
CA SER A 271 -9.19 18.46 -1.35
C SER A 271 -10.27 17.83 -0.48
N GLY A 272 -11.29 18.61 -0.12
CA GLY A 272 -12.32 18.19 0.83
C GLY A 272 -13.20 17.02 0.39
N TRP A 273 -13.47 16.87 -0.91
CA TRP A 273 -14.25 15.77 -1.47
C TRP A 273 -13.51 15.10 -2.61
N CYS A 274 -13.41 13.76 -2.58
CA CYS A 274 -12.76 12.97 -3.61
C CYS A 274 -13.64 11.77 -4.01
N TRP A 275 -13.91 11.60 -5.31
CA TRP A 275 -14.68 10.49 -5.84
C TRP A 275 -13.97 9.14 -5.70
N SER A 276 -14.73 8.10 -5.38
CA SER A 276 -14.32 6.70 -5.57
C SER A 276 -14.91 6.13 -6.87
N SER A 277 -14.43 4.95 -7.26
CA SER A 277 -15.01 4.21 -8.40
C SER A 277 -16.25 3.38 -8.03
N SER A 278 -16.72 3.44 -6.80
CA SER A 278 -17.79 2.58 -6.30
C SER A 278 -19.15 3.26 -6.38
N GLN A 279 -20.10 2.61 -7.03
CA GLN A 279 -21.50 3.05 -7.05
C GLN A 279 -22.17 2.82 -5.68
N PHE A 280 -23.12 3.67 -5.33
CA PHE A 280 -23.92 3.51 -4.12
C PHE A 280 -25.40 3.17 -4.43
N SER A 281 -26.01 3.88 -5.38
CA SER A 281 -27.41 3.70 -5.77
C SER A 281 -27.63 4.08 -7.24
N THR A 282 -28.86 4.19 -7.67
CA THR A 282 -29.21 4.65 -9.02
C THR A 282 -28.76 6.08 -9.33
N ASP A 283 -28.52 6.89 -8.30
CA ASP A 283 -28.21 8.32 -8.40
C ASP A 283 -26.89 8.73 -7.79
N TYR A 284 -26.31 7.85 -6.94
CA TYR A 284 -25.20 8.21 -6.08
C TYR A 284 -23.97 7.30 -6.28
N ALA A 285 -22.79 7.88 -6.11
CA ALA A 285 -21.53 7.16 -5.98
C ALA A 285 -20.82 7.53 -4.69
N TYR A 286 -19.98 6.63 -4.18
CA TYR A 286 -19.18 6.87 -2.99
C TYR A 286 -18.03 7.82 -3.25
N GLY A 287 -17.63 8.52 -2.21
CA GLY A 287 -16.44 9.34 -2.16
C GLY A 287 -15.90 9.48 -0.74
N LEU A 288 -14.74 10.10 -0.62
CA LEU A 288 -14.08 10.42 0.63
C LEU A 288 -14.28 11.89 0.94
N ASN A 289 -14.96 12.19 2.04
CA ASN A 289 -15.17 13.56 2.51
C ASN A 289 -14.17 13.91 3.61
N LEU A 290 -13.01 14.42 3.20
CA LEU A 290 -11.92 14.78 4.10
C LEU A 290 -12.25 15.99 4.98
N SER A 291 -13.09 16.90 4.50
CA SER A 291 -13.48 18.10 5.27
C SER A 291 -14.40 17.78 6.44
N TYR A 292 -15.18 16.71 6.32
CA TYR A 292 -16.07 16.23 7.37
C TYR A 292 -15.55 14.98 8.10
N GLY A 293 -14.55 14.30 7.57
CA GLY A 293 -13.88 13.18 8.22
C GLY A 293 -14.59 11.82 8.08
N TYR A 294 -15.30 11.57 6.99
CA TYR A 294 -16.00 10.29 6.75
C TYR A 294 -16.04 9.92 5.26
N VAL A 295 -16.32 8.65 5.00
CA VAL A 295 -16.71 8.17 3.66
C VAL A 295 -18.20 8.47 3.47
N ASP A 296 -18.56 9.01 2.32
CA ASP A 296 -19.93 9.45 2.03
C ASP A 296 -20.30 9.05 0.60
N ASN A 297 -21.49 9.45 0.19
CA ASN A 297 -21.95 9.37 -1.19
C ASN A 297 -22.49 10.73 -1.65
N ASN A 298 -22.38 10.98 -2.94
CA ASN A 298 -22.93 12.19 -3.53
C ASN A 298 -23.59 11.87 -4.88
N LEU A 299 -24.46 12.75 -5.34
CA LEU A 299 -25.09 12.65 -6.64
C LEU A 299 -24.03 12.57 -7.73
N VAL A 300 -24.18 11.62 -8.66
CA VAL A 300 -23.21 11.36 -9.75
C VAL A 300 -23.02 12.52 -10.72
N ASN A 301 -23.91 13.51 -10.69
CA ASN A 301 -23.79 14.77 -11.41
C ASN A 301 -23.27 15.92 -10.52
N GLY A 302 -22.77 15.62 -9.34
CA GLY A 302 -22.10 16.58 -8.47
C GLY A 302 -20.61 16.67 -8.77
N ASN A 303 -20.03 17.85 -8.58
CA ASN A 303 -18.61 18.09 -8.79
C ASN A 303 -17.74 17.54 -7.65
N GLY A 304 -16.73 16.77 -7.98
CA GLY A 304 -15.75 16.25 -7.04
C GLY A 304 -14.35 16.16 -7.63
N TYR A 305 -13.36 16.13 -6.76
CA TYR A 305 -11.97 15.88 -7.17
C TYR A 305 -11.75 14.40 -7.44
N VAL A 306 -10.74 14.11 -8.26
CA VAL A 306 -10.29 12.75 -8.56
C VAL A 306 -8.81 12.63 -8.26
N ARG A 307 -8.47 11.65 -7.47
CA ARG A 307 -7.08 11.26 -7.21
C ARG A 307 -6.93 9.81 -7.62
N LEU A 308 -5.94 9.53 -8.44
CA LEU A 308 -5.73 8.20 -8.98
C LEU A 308 -4.85 7.36 -8.06
N SER A 309 -5.08 6.06 -8.10
CA SER A 309 -4.27 5.04 -7.47
C SER A 309 -3.65 4.15 -8.54
N ALA A 310 -2.55 3.48 -8.20
CA ALA A 310 -1.95 2.45 -9.02
C ALA A 310 -1.45 1.31 -8.13
N THR A 311 -1.18 0.16 -8.75
CA THR A 311 -0.47 -0.94 -8.09
C THR A 311 0.99 -0.96 -8.53
N PHE A 312 1.87 -1.27 -7.59
CA PHE A 312 3.30 -1.13 -7.74
C PHE A 312 4.07 -2.33 -7.21
#